data_45c502b440e7a18a1c571a86d75999d0
#
_entry.id   45c502b440e7a18a1c571a86d75999d0
#
_cell.length_a   1.000
_cell.length_b   1.000
_cell.length_c   1.000
_cell.angle_alpha   90.00
_cell.angle_beta   90.00
_cell.angle_gamma   90.00
#
_symmetry.space_group_name_H-M   'P 1'
#
loop_
_entity.id
_entity.type
_entity.pdbx_description
1 polymer ?
#
loop_
_entity_poly.entity_id
_entity_poly.type
_entity_poly.pdbx_seq_one_letter_code
_entity_poly.pdbx_strand_id
1 'polypeptide(L)'
;RFATDEDFEKISKGLITTEDGKIDNLLFGKTPLKANEDSDGDDAQNGSEIYIYEKDGKTYYGYYGHPFLKDTDGDGIPDNDHSDLNKPADDDNFKWYVTDRDMVMFMKLAYRDDEYIKKVLNKDYKWTNADNIVKDDSRAKNEYELMHNELSSYWEVDKTYHYDSGLDAVIFKTKSTFPFLPDGLVHVLAIRGTHGNKDVRNDAVIGLGQDPRQGWEIEEIIKDIGRREDIKNFYITGHSLGGYLTQRAVVKLHRLANEENGNYIDSIAEKYKNFYNNVFKKATTF
;
A
#
# COMPACT_ATOMS: atom_id res chain seq x y z
N ARG A 1 2.61 27.55 -7.92
CA ARG A 1 3.04 28.21 -6.67
C ARG A 1 2.84 27.28 -5.48
N PHE A 2 3.60 27.44 -4.44
CA PHE A 2 3.42 26.71 -3.18
C PHE A 2 2.05 27.00 -2.53
N ALA A 3 1.54 26.02 -1.80
CA ALA A 3 0.27 26.12 -1.10
C ALA A 3 0.37 27.03 0.14
N THR A 4 -0.70 27.76 0.39
CA THR A 4 -0.88 28.61 1.56
C THR A 4 -1.94 28.01 2.50
N ASP A 5 -2.09 28.55 3.71
CA ASP A 5 -3.16 28.14 4.64
C ASP A 5 -4.57 28.28 4.01
N GLU A 6 -4.78 29.30 3.18
CA GLU A 6 -6.05 29.47 2.46
C GLU A 6 -6.27 28.37 1.41
N ASP A 7 -5.20 27.91 0.75
CA ASP A 7 -5.29 26.80 -0.21
C ASP A 7 -5.63 25.49 0.51
N PHE A 8 -5.00 25.19 1.64
CA PHE A 8 -5.33 24.02 2.47
C PHE A 8 -6.77 24.06 2.95
N GLU A 9 -7.29 25.23 3.32
CA GLU A 9 -8.70 25.38 3.67
C GLU A 9 -9.62 25.06 2.48
N LYS A 10 -9.27 25.52 1.27
CA LYS A 10 -10.02 25.21 0.04
C LYS A 10 -9.94 23.73 -0.34
N ILE A 11 -8.77 23.11 -0.22
CA ILE A 11 -8.57 21.68 -0.44
C ILE A 11 -9.46 20.89 0.54
N SER A 12 -9.42 21.22 1.83
CA SER A 12 -10.22 20.53 2.85
C SER A 12 -11.74 20.63 2.64
N LYS A 13 -12.18 21.65 1.91
CA LYS A 13 -13.59 21.86 1.51
C LYS A 13 -13.91 21.26 0.13
N GLY A 14 -12.96 20.62 -0.54
CA GLY A 14 -13.11 20.09 -1.90
C GLY A 14 -13.31 21.17 -2.97
N LEU A 15 -12.86 22.40 -2.72
CA LEU A 15 -12.93 23.52 -3.67
C LEU A 15 -11.73 23.56 -4.63
N ILE A 16 -10.63 22.94 -4.24
CA ILE A 16 -9.46 22.66 -5.06
C ILE A 16 -9.22 21.15 -4.98
N THR A 17 -9.05 20.48 -6.10
CA THR A 17 -8.84 19.03 -6.21
C THR A 17 -7.66 18.73 -7.12
N THR A 18 -7.16 17.50 -7.11
CA THR A 18 -6.25 17.00 -8.13
C THR A 18 -6.95 16.90 -9.49
N GLU A 19 -6.21 16.92 -10.60
CA GLU A 19 -6.80 16.86 -11.95
C GLU A 19 -7.66 15.64 -12.18
N ASP A 20 -7.28 14.51 -11.61
CA ASP A 20 -8.00 13.25 -11.71
C ASP A 20 -9.21 13.16 -10.75
N GLY A 21 -9.46 14.21 -9.98
CA GLY A 21 -10.51 14.25 -8.96
C GLY A 21 -10.25 13.29 -7.79
N LYS A 22 -9.04 12.77 -7.66
CA LYS A 22 -8.64 11.91 -6.55
C LYS A 22 -8.59 12.74 -5.27
N ILE A 23 -9.45 12.38 -4.33
CA ILE A 23 -9.46 12.98 -3.01
C ILE A 23 -8.37 12.31 -2.19
N ASP A 24 -7.34 13.05 -1.84
CA ASP A 24 -6.44 12.62 -0.79
C ASP A 24 -7.10 12.87 0.58
N ASN A 25 -7.66 11.83 1.16
CA ASN A 25 -8.37 11.93 2.43
C ASN A 25 -7.45 12.27 3.62
N LEU A 26 -6.14 12.17 3.49
CA LEU A 26 -5.20 12.65 4.52
C LEU A 26 -5.24 14.18 4.63
N LEU A 27 -5.39 14.88 3.51
CA LEU A 27 -5.53 16.34 3.47
C LEU A 27 -6.94 16.81 3.82
N PHE A 28 -7.96 15.94 3.80
CA PHE A 28 -9.37 16.25 4.09
C PHE A 28 -9.76 16.02 5.56
N GLY A 29 -8.81 16.10 6.49
CA GLY A 29 -9.10 16.10 7.92
C GLY A 29 -9.99 17.26 8.34
N LYS A 30 -10.57 17.19 9.55
CA LYS A 30 -11.40 18.25 10.11
C LYS A 30 -10.66 19.57 10.33
N THR A 31 -9.34 19.51 10.43
CA THR A 31 -8.47 20.66 10.63
C THR A 31 -7.56 20.78 9.41
N PRO A 32 -7.65 21.88 8.65
CA PRO A 32 -6.72 22.11 7.54
C PRO A 32 -5.27 22.13 8.00
N LEU A 33 -4.36 21.68 7.15
CA LEU A 33 -2.92 21.80 7.35
C LEU A 33 -2.52 23.28 7.50
N LYS A 34 -1.41 23.50 8.19
CA LYS A 34 -0.74 24.81 8.23
C LYS A 34 0.45 24.79 7.29
N ALA A 35 0.55 25.80 6.46
CA ALA A 35 1.60 25.87 5.44
C ALA A 35 3.02 25.94 6.01
N ASN A 36 3.17 26.49 7.22
CA ASN A 36 4.45 26.66 7.92
C ASN A 36 4.75 25.56 8.94
N GLU A 37 3.92 24.55 9.05
CA GLU A 37 4.18 23.36 9.88
C GLU A 37 4.83 22.28 9.03
N ASP A 38 5.59 21.42 9.68
CA ASP A 38 6.16 20.18 9.16
C ASP A 38 5.43 19.03 9.87
N SER A 39 4.57 18.32 9.14
CA SER A 39 3.67 17.34 9.75
C SER A 39 4.24 15.92 9.86
N ASP A 40 5.27 15.59 9.09
CA ASP A 40 5.92 14.26 9.07
C ASP A 40 7.36 14.27 9.61
N GLY A 41 7.94 15.45 9.84
CA GLY A 41 9.25 15.61 10.45
C GLY A 41 10.40 15.33 9.49
N ASP A 42 10.23 15.68 8.24
CA ASP A 42 11.26 15.55 7.21
C ASP A 42 12.08 16.83 6.98
N ASP A 43 11.74 17.92 7.70
CA ASP A 43 12.26 19.28 7.59
C ASP A 43 11.75 20.07 6.36
N ALA A 44 10.82 19.55 5.56
CA ALA A 44 10.03 20.32 4.61
C ALA A 44 8.76 20.87 5.25
N GLN A 45 8.36 22.07 4.87
CA GLN A 45 7.09 22.63 5.36
C GLN A 45 5.93 22.15 4.47
N ASN A 46 4.79 21.80 5.06
CA ASN A 46 3.60 21.34 4.33
C ASN A 46 3.26 22.21 3.10
N GLY A 47 3.42 23.53 3.22
CA GLY A 47 3.15 24.47 2.12
C GLY A 47 4.13 24.32 0.95
N SER A 48 5.35 23.88 1.20
CA SER A 48 6.36 23.65 0.16
C SER A 48 6.19 22.30 -0.54
N GLU A 49 5.46 21.38 0.06
CA GLU A 49 5.22 20.04 -0.46
C GLU A 49 4.03 19.97 -1.41
N ILE A 50 3.19 21.01 -1.43
CA ILE A 50 2.01 21.10 -2.30
C ILE A 50 2.13 22.31 -3.21
N TYR A 51 1.90 22.10 -4.50
CA TYR A 51 1.82 23.20 -5.46
C TYR A 51 0.40 23.39 -5.99
N ILE A 52 0.04 24.66 -6.24
CA ILE A 52 -1.24 25.09 -6.78
C ILE A 52 -1.02 25.61 -8.19
N TYR A 53 -1.85 25.17 -9.12
CA TYR A 53 -1.78 25.54 -10.53
C TYR A 53 -3.16 25.69 -11.16
N GLU A 54 -3.19 26.38 -12.31
CA GLU A 54 -4.39 26.61 -13.08
C GLU A 54 -4.31 25.81 -14.39
N LYS A 55 -5.40 25.11 -14.73
CA LYS A 55 -5.57 24.42 -16.00
C LYS A 55 -7.02 24.50 -16.45
N ASP A 56 -7.25 24.87 -17.71
CA ASP A 56 -8.59 25.01 -18.32
C ASP A 56 -9.56 25.89 -17.48
N GLY A 57 -9.04 26.95 -16.83
CA GLY A 57 -9.79 27.88 -16.00
C GLY A 57 -10.24 27.30 -14.67
N LYS A 58 -9.66 26.21 -14.21
CA LYS A 58 -9.87 25.60 -12.89
C LYS A 58 -8.56 25.54 -12.11
N THR A 59 -8.68 25.67 -10.81
CA THR A 59 -7.56 25.55 -9.87
C THR A 59 -7.42 24.11 -9.39
N TYR A 60 -6.20 23.59 -9.44
CA TYR A 60 -5.85 22.25 -8.98
C TYR A 60 -4.66 22.31 -8.04
N TYR A 61 -4.45 21.21 -7.28
CA TYR A 61 -3.22 21.01 -6.54
C TYR A 61 -2.51 19.72 -6.96
N GLY A 62 -1.21 19.70 -6.77
CA GLY A 62 -0.36 18.53 -6.93
C GLY A 62 0.69 18.49 -5.81
N TYR A 63 1.51 17.46 -5.79
CA TYR A 63 2.48 17.21 -4.75
C TYR A 63 3.92 17.36 -5.28
N TYR A 64 4.77 18.00 -4.49
CA TYR A 64 6.22 17.80 -4.55
C TYR A 64 6.64 16.67 -3.59
N GLY A 65 6.08 16.66 -2.39
CA GLY A 65 6.12 15.64 -1.37
C GLY A 65 4.75 15.56 -0.68
N HIS A 66 4.48 14.51 0.06
CA HIS A 66 3.21 14.40 0.77
C HIS A 66 3.36 14.82 2.22
N PRO A 67 2.62 15.83 2.73
CA PRO A 67 2.79 16.41 4.07
C PRO A 67 2.68 15.46 5.27
N PHE A 68 2.39 14.19 5.06
CA PHE A 68 2.33 13.15 6.09
C PHE A 68 3.24 11.97 5.80
N LEU A 69 4.14 12.07 4.83
CA LEU A 69 5.08 11.02 4.47
C LEU A 69 6.48 11.59 4.29
N LYS A 70 7.30 11.38 5.28
CA LYS A 70 8.69 11.81 5.31
C LYS A 70 9.53 11.44 4.07
N ASP A 71 9.16 10.37 3.41
CA ASP A 71 9.77 9.79 2.22
C ASP A 71 8.63 9.30 1.34
N THR A 72 8.17 10.16 0.44
CA THR A 72 6.95 9.94 -0.33
C THR A 72 7.08 8.80 -1.34
N ASP A 73 8.23 8.66 -1.99
CA ASP A 73 8.45 7.63 -3.00
C ASP A 73 9.05 6.34 -2.46
N GLY A 74 9.48 6.35 -1.19
CA GLY A 74 9.98 5.18 -0.48
C GLY A 74 11.39 4.76 -0.87
N ASP A 75 12.19 5.69 -1.39
CA ASP A 75 13.57 5.42 -1.81
C ASP A 75 14.59 5.48 -0.66
N GLY A 76 14.16 5.91 0.52
CA GLY A 76 14.98 6.03 1.73
C GLY A 76 15.59 7.41 1.93
N ILE A 77 15.29 8.37 1.06
CA ILE A 77 15.73 9.77 1.16
C ILE A 77 14.50 10.60 1.58
N PRO A 78 14.56 11.38 2.67
CA PRO A 78 13.48 12.28 3.04
C PRO A 78 13.20 13.32 1.95
N ASP A 79 11.95 13.72 1.79
CA ASP A 79 11.50 14.59 0.70
C ASP A 79 12.22 15.94 0.66
N ASN A 80 12.65 16.47 1.81
CA ASN A 80 13.43 17.71 1.88
C ASN A 80 14.84 17.61 1.27
N ASP A 81 15.39 16.41 1.16
CA ASP A 81 16.72 16.17 0.56
C ASP A 81 16.62 15.92 -0.95
N HIS A 82 15.43 15.76 -1.48
CA HIS A 82 15.22 15.65 -2.92
C HIS A 82 15.55 16.96 -3.63
N SER A 83 16.48 16.91 -4.55
CA SER A 83 16.83 18.06 -5.42
C SER A 83 15.65 18.55 -6.27
N ASP A 84 14.56 17.80 -6.29
CA ASP A 84 13.38 17.99 -7.11
C ASP A 84 12.18 18.59 -6.38
N LEU A 85 12.25 18.87 -5.07
CA LEU A 85 11.20 19.53 -4.30
C LEU A 85 10.67 20.85 -4.92
N ASN A 86 11.41 21.46 -5.82
CA ASN A 86 11.02 22.68 -6.52
C ASN A 86 10.45 22.42 -7.93
N LYS A 87 10.29 21.18 -8.35
CA LYS A 87 9.71 20.82 -9.64
C LYS A 87 8.29 20.34 -9.46
N PRO A 88 7.37 20.66 -10.37
CA PRO A 88 6.08 20.00 -10.42
C PRO A 88 6.26 18.48 -10.46
N ALA A 89 5.43 17.78 -9.73
CA ALA A 89 5.39 16.30 -9.76
C ALA A 89 4.76 15.79 -11.07
N ASP A 90 5.15 16.37 -12.21
CA ASP A 90 4.60 16.05 -13.51
C ASP A 90 5.31 14.90 -14.20
N ASP A 91 6.35 14.39 -13.60
CA ASP A 91 7.15 13.42 -14.27
C ASP A 91 7.92 12.56 -13.28
N ASP A 92 8.57 11.73 -13.59
CA ASP A 92 9.43 10.63 -13.25
C ASP A 92 9.85 10.48 -11.77
N ASN A 93 9.74 11.52 -10.93
CA ASN A 93 10.26 11.49 -9.56
C ASN A 93 9.17 11.26 -8.50
N PHE A 94 7.91 11.60 -8.81
CA PHE A 94 6.80 11.41 -7.91
C PHE A 94 6.14 10.05 -8.17
N LYS A 95 6.74 8.97 -7.71
CA LYS A 95 6.24 7.60 -7.89
C LYS A 95 5.36 7.16 -6.73
N TRP A 96 4.25 7.79 -6.60
CA TRP A 96 3.24 7.48 -5.61
C TRP A 96 2.43 6.23 -5.96
N TYR A 97 2.83 5.05 -5.49
CA TYR A 97 2.10 3.83 -5.79
C TYR A 97 1.28 3.30 -4.62
N VAL A 98 1.87 3.23 -3.43
CA VAL A 98 1.23 2.65 -2.25
C VAL A 98 1.69 3.37 -1.00
N THR A 99 0.74 3.96 -0.28
CA THR A 99 1.00 4.64 0.99
C THR A 99 0.94 3.66 2.16
N ASP A 100 1.48 4.04 3.31
CA ASP A 100 1.32 3.26 4.54
C ASP A 100 -0.15 3.12 4.93
N ARG A 101 -0.99 4.10 4.61
CA ARG A 101 -2.43 4.02 4.77
C ARG A 101 -3.06 2.95 3.88
N ASP A 102 -2.66 2.86 2.62
CA ASP A 102 -3.09 1.77 1.73
C ASP A 102 -2.65 0.42 2.29
N MET A 103 -1.41 0.33 2.80
CA MET A 103 -0.89 -0.88 3.43
C MET A 103 -1.72 -1.32 4.64
N VAL A 104 -2.16 -0.38 5.49
CA VAL A 104 -3.08 -0.68 6.61
C VAL A 104 -4.42 -1.20 6.09
N MET A 105 -4.99 -0.61 5.04
CA MET A 105 -6.26 -1.05 4.46
C MET A 105 -6.15 -2.46 3.87
N PHE A 106 -5.10 -2.75 3.10
CA PHE A 106 -4.86 -4.10 2.57
C PHE A 106 -4.63 -5.13 3.68
N MET A 107 -3.85 -4.76 4.69
CA MET A 107 -3.64 -5.60 5.87
C MET A 107 -4.97 -5.94 6.56
N LYS A 108 -5.86 -4.95 6.75
CA LYS A 108 -7.20 -5.17 7.32
C LYS A 108 -8.07 -6.06 6.44
N LEU A 109 -8.03 -5.88 5.11
CA LEU A 109 -8.75 -6.72 4.17
C LEU A 109 -8.28 -8.18 4.24
N ALA A 110 -6.99 -8.44 4.46
CA ALA A 110 -6.47 -9.80 4.59
C ALA A 110 -7.06 -10.59 5.78
N TYR A 111 -7.68 -9.91 6.76
CA TYR A 111 -8.43 -10.56 7.86
C TYR A 111 -9.89 -10.90 7.51
N ARG A 112 -10.36 -10.50 6.34
CA ARG A 112 -11.73 -10.72 5.88
C ARG A 112 -11.82 -11.91 4.93
N ASP A 113 -13.02 -12.45 4.77
CA ASP A 113 -13.28 -13.47 3.76
C ASP A 113 -13.28 -12.88 2.33
N ASP A 114 -13.12 -13.75 1.35
CA ASP A 114 -13.05 -13.38 -0.07
C ASP A 114 -14.30 -12.65 -0.56
N GLU A 115 -15.49 -12.98 0.00
CA GLU A 115 -16.73 -12.33 -0.39
C GLU A 115 -16.75 -10.87 0.06
N TYR A 116 -16.35 -10.63 1.32
CA TYR A 116 -16.22 -9.26 1.84
C TYR A 116 -15.21 -8.45 1.03
N ILE A 117 -14.03 -9.01 0.74
CA ILE A 117 -12.99 -8.35 -0.06
C ILE A 117 -13.54 -7.96 -1.45
N LYS A 118 -14.23 -8.90 -2.13
CA LYS A 118 -14.84 -8.63 -3.43
C LYS A 118 -15.89 -7.52 -3.38
N LYS A 119 -16.69 -7.47 -2.31
CA LYS A 119 -17.69 -6.40 -2.11
C LYS A 119 -17.01 -5.04 -1.93
N VAL A 120 -15.95 -4.96 -1.10
CA VAL A 120 -15.19 -3.73 -0.89
C VAL A 120 -14.60 -3.22 -2.20
N LEU A 121 -14.04 -4.09 -3.03
CA LEU A 121 -13.33 -3.71 -4.26
C LEU A 121 -14.24 -3.57 -5.49
N ASN A 122 -15.55 -3.83 -5.34
CA ASN A 122 -16.52 -3.61 -6.39
C ASN A 122 -17.15 -2.21 -6.24
N LYS A 123 -16.75 -1.26 -7.07
CA LYS A 123 -17.22 0.13 -7.01
C LYS A 123 -18.74 0.30 -7.14
N ASP A 124 -19.43 -0.67 -7.75
CA ASP A 124 -20.89 -0.62 -7.94
C ASP A 124 -21.65 -1.28 -6.79
N TYR A 125 -20.94 -1.92 -5.85
CA TYR A 125 -21.57 -2.57 -4.71
C TYR A 125 -21.97 -1.54 -3.64
N LYS A 126 -23.20 -1.68 -3.14
CA LYS A 126 -23.71 -0.85 -2.04
C LYS A 126 -23.92 -1.71 -0.82
N TRP A 127 -23.33 -1.30 0.30
CA TRP A 127 -23.51 -1.96 1.58
C TRP A 127 -24.98 -2.02 1.99
N THR A 128 -25.45 -3.18 2.40
CA THR A 128 -26.83 -3.42 2.85
C THR A 128 -26.84 -3.96 4.28
N ASN A 129 -28.01 -3.94 4.93
CA ASN A 129 -28.14 -4.53 6.25
C ASN A 129 -27.88 -6.04 6.30
N ALA A 130 -27.96 -6.71 5.16
CA ALA A 130 -27.60 -8.13 5.04
C ALA A 130 -26.09 -8.39 5.13
N ASP A 131 -25.27 -7.37 4.89
CA ASP A 131 -23.80 -7.46 4.96
C ASP A 131 -23.28 -7.27 6.40
N ASN A 132 -24.10 -6.82 7.32
CA ASN A 132 -23.73 -6.71 8.72
C ASN A 132 -23.69 -8.10 9.36
N ILE A 133 -22.50 -8.51 9.79
CA ILE A 133 -22.29 -9.77 10.54
C ILE A 133 -22.94 -9.66 11.92
N VAL A 134 -22.97 -8.47 12.49
CA VAL A 134 -23.66 -8.16 13.74
C VAL A 134 -24.66 -7.03 13.46
N LYS A 135 -25.94 -7.24 13.80
CA LYS A 135 -26.98 -6.20 13.65
C LYS A 135 -26.50 -4.91 14.33
N ASP A 136 -26.59 -3.80 13.61
CA ASP A 136 -26.24 -2.45 14.05
C ASP A 136 -24.74 -2.21 14.33
N ASP A 137 -23.83 -2.97 13.72
CA ASP A 137 -22.41 -2.69 13.80
C ASP A 137 -22.02 -1.52 12.87
N SER A 138 -22.18 -0.30 13.41
CA SER A 138 -21.79 0.93 12.72
C SER A 138 -20.29 0.98 12.39
N ARG A 139 -19.43 0.25 13.14
CA ARG A 139 -17.98 0.18 12.87
C ARG A 139 -17.69 -0.60 11.61
N ALA A 140 -18.34 -1.76 11.44
CA ALA A 140 -18.16 -2.59 10.25
C ALA A 140 -18.58 -1.84 8.99
N LYS A 141 -19.69 -1.09 9.06
CA LYS A 141 -20.16 -0.24 7.95
C LYS A 141 -19.17 0.87 7.64
N ASN A 142 -18.72 1.60 8.65
CA ASN A 142 -17.78 2.72 8.47
C ASN A 142 -16.43 2.23 7.92
N GLU A 143 -15.95 1.08 8.39
CA GLU A 143 -14.72 0.47 7.89
C GLU A 143 -14.89 0.02 6.42
N TYR A 144 -16.03 -0.57 6.08
CA TYR A 144 -16.36 -0.90 4.69
C TYR A 144 -16.38 0.34 3.82
N GLU A 145 -17.13 1.39 4.21
CA GLU A 145 -17.28 2.63 3.43
C GLU A 145 -15.93 3.30 3.20
N LEU A 146 -15.07 3.34 4.23
CA LEU A 146 -13.73 3.88 4.10
C LEU A 146 -12.92 3.12 3.05
N MET A 147 -12.76 1.81 3.20
CA MET A 147 -11.96 0.99 2.29
C MET A 147 -12.57 0.95 0.88
N HIS A 148 -13.91 0.91 0.78
CA HIS A 148 -14.60 0.93 -0.51
C HIS A 148 -14.35 2.23 -1.26
N ASN A 149 -14.48 3.39 -0.62
CA ASN A 149 -14.26 4.68 -1.23
C ASN A 149 -12.80 4.87 -1.71
N GLU A 150 -11.84 4.38 -0.93
CA GLU A 150 -10.41 4.51 -1.24
C GLU A 150 -9.92 3.52 -2.31
N LEU A 151 -10.39 2.27 -2.24
CA LEU A 151 -9.77 1.18 -3.00
C LEU A 151 -10.59 0.75 -4.21
N SER A 152 -11.93 0.84 -4.17
CA SER A 152 -12.80 0.19 -5.15
C SER A 152 -12.63 0.66 -6.59
N SER A 153 -12.24 1.92 -6.79
CA SER A 153 -12.05 2.48 -8.14
C SER A 153 -10.75 2.01 -8.79
N TYR A 154 -9.75 1.66 -7.99
CA TYR A 154 -8.39 1.49 -8.48
C TYR A 154 -7.78 0.11 -8.22
N TRP A 155 -8.34 -0.68 -7.30
CA TRP A 155 -7.77 -1.95 -6.88
C TRP A 155 -8.70 -3.12 -7.14
N GLU A 156 -8.10 -4.27 -7.39
CA GLU A 156 -8.79 -5.56 -7.51
C GLU A 156 -7.94 -6.67 -6.89
N VAL A 157 -8.56 -7.83 -6.63
CA VAL A 157 -7.84 -9.02 -6.20
C VAL A 157 -7.15 -9.66 -7.41
N ASP A 158 -5.86 -9.92 -7.28
CA ASP A 158 -5.10 -10.72 -8.23
C ASP A 158 -5.14 -12.21 -7.86
N LYS A 159 -4.82 -12.52 -6.59
CA LYS A 159 -4.77 -13.90 -6.11
C LYS A 159 -5.01 -14.00 -4.60
N THR A 160 -5.70 -15.05 -4.16
CA THR A 160 -5.82 -15.41 -2.74
C THR A 160 -5.11 -16.71 -2.44
N TYR A 161 -4.61 -16.84 -1.21
CA TYR A 161 -3.97 -18.04 -0.70
C TYR A 161 -4.62 -18.42 0.62
N HIS A 162 -5.02 -19.69 0.71
CA HIS A 162 -5.61 -20.28 1.90
C HIS A 162 -4.96 -21.62 2.17
N TYR A 163 -4.21 -21.72 3.26
CA TYR A 163 -3.50 -22.95 3.62
C TYR A 163 -4.11 -23.60 4.87
N ASP A 164 -4.02 -24.92 4.95
CA ASP A 164 -4.48 -25.69 6.12
C ASP A 164 -3.74 -25.34 7.42
N SER A 165 -2.56 -24.74 7.32
CA SER A 165 -1.80 -24.21 8.47
C SER A 165 -2.47 -23.00 9.14
N GLY A 166 -3.42 -22.36 8.43
CA GLY A 166 -4.03 -21.09 8.80
C GLY A 166 -3.37 -19.88 8.13
N LEU A 167 -2.37 -20.07 7.27
CA LEU A 167 -1.84 -18.97 6.46
C LEU A 167 -2.91 -18.53 5.46
N ASP A 168 -3.30 -17.27 5.56
CA ASP A 168 -4.08 -16.58 4.54
C ASP A 168 -3.32 -15.35 4.05
N ALA A 169 -3.30 -15.17 2.75
CA ALA A 169 -2.70 -13.99 2.14
C ALA A 169 -3.43 -13.63 0.85
N VAL A 170 -3.41 -12.35 0.52
CA VAL A 170 -4.07 -11.82 -0.67
C VAL A 170 -3.10 -10.95 -1.45
N ILE A 171 -3.01 -11.17 -2.75
CA ILE A 171 -2.36 -10.23 -3.66
C ILE A 171 -3.44 -9.34 -4.24
N PHE A 172 -3.32 -8.05 -3.94
CA PHE A 172 -4.07 -6.99 -4.59
C PHE A 172 -3.26 -6.42 -5.74
N LYS A 173 -3.94 -5.97 -6.80
CA LYS A 173 -3.29 -5.26 -7.90
C LYS A 173 -4.10 -4.04 -8.31
N THR A 174 -3.43 -3.06 -8.89
CA THR A 174 -4.10 -1.91 -9.49
C THR A 174 -4.83 -2.33 -10.76
N LYS A 175 -5.98 -1.70 -11.00
CA LYS A 175 -6.67 -1.74 -12.29
C LYS A 175 -5.90 -0.89 -13.31
N SER A 176 -6.07 -1.17 -14.61
CA SER A 176 -5.47 -0.37 -15.70
C SER A 176 -5.95 1.09 -15.73
N THR A 177 -7.01 1.40 -15.00
CA THR A 177 -7.56 2.75 -14.81
C THR A 177 -6.86 3.53 -13.69
N PHE A 178 -5.90 2.93 -13.00
CA PHE A 178 -5.13 3.65 -11.99
C PHE A 178 -4.31 4.78 -12.64
N PRO A 179 -4.45 6.04 -12.19
CA PRO A 179 -3.96 7.19 -12.94
C PRO A 179 -2.43 7.32 -13.01
N PHE A 180 -1.70 6.62 -12.14
CA PHE A 180 -0.25 6.74 -12.01
C PHE A 180 0.45 5.39 -12.21
N LEU A 181 0.40 4.85 -13.42
CA LEU A 181 1.08 3.59 -13.78
C LEU A 181 2.16 3.85 -14.84
N PRO A 182 3.29 4.48 -14.50
CA PRO A 182 4.32 4.73 -15.50
C PRO A 182 4.95 3.43 -16.03
N ASP A 183 5.12 2.41 -15.19
CA ASP A 183 5.90 1.20 -15.50
C ASP A 183 5.11 -0.11 -15.32
N GLY A 184 3.77 -0.05 -15.31
CA GLY A 184 2.92 -1.22 -15.17
C GLY A 184 2.18 -1.32 -13.84
N LEU A 185 1.45 -2.43 -13.67
CA LEU A 185 0.57 -2.60 -12.51
C LEU A 185 1.37 -2.72 -11.20
N VAL A 186 0.80 -2.14 -10.15
CA VAL A 186 1.29 -2.26 -8.78
C VAL A 186 0.60 -3.44 -8.10
N HIS A 187 1.38 -4.24 -7.37
CA HIS A 187 0.89 -5.39 -6.61
C HIS A 187 1.25 -5.26 -5.13
N VAL A 188 0.31 -5.61 -4.27
CA VAL A 188 0.51 -5.64 -2.81
C VAL A 188 0.16 -7.03 -2.29
N LEU A 189 1.12 -7.72 -1.68
CA LEU A 189 0.88 -8.94 -0.91
C LEU A 189 0.54 -8.55 0.53
N ALA A 190 -0.69 -8.79 0.95
CA ALA A 190 -1.13 -8.61 2.33
C ALA A 190 -1.24 -9.97 3.03
N ILE A 191 -0.55 -10.10 4.16
CA ILE A 191 -0.45 -11.35 4.92
C ILE A 191 -1.24 -11.19 6.22
N ARG A 192 -2.21 -12.07 6.44
CA ARG A 192 -3.02 -12.09 7.65
C ARG A 192 -2.18 -12.49 8.86
N GLY A 193 -2.44 -11.82 9.98
CA GLY A 193 -1.93 -12.24 11.29
C GLY A 193 -2.80 -13.30 11.95
N THR A 194 -2.64 -13.46 13.25
CA THR A 194 -3.34 -14.46 14.08
C THR A 194 -4.86 -14.35 13.97
N HIS A 195 -5.51 -15.46 13.60
CA HIS A 195 -6.96 -15.55 13.54
C HIS A 195 -7.42 -17.01 13.83
N GLY A 196 -7.72 -17.30 15.07
CA GLY A 196 -8.20 -18.60 15.51
C GLY A 196 -7.15 -19.55 16.09
N ASN A 197 -7.57 -20.76 16.45
CA ASN A 197 -6.76 -21.70 17.24
C ASN A 197 -5.50 -22.22 16.54
N LYS A 198 -5.48 -22.26 15.21
CA LYS A 198 -4.30 -22.69 14.43
C LYS A 198 -3.17 -21.67 14.52
N ASP A 199 -3.52 -20.38 14.51
CA ASP A 199 -2.56 -19.29 14.54
C ASP A 199 -1.94 -19.14 15.95
N VAL A 200 -2.74 -19.33 17.01
CA VAL A 200 -2.24 -19.37 18.39
C VAL A 200 -1.13 -20.43 18.56
N ARG A 201 -1.25 -21.55 17.87
CA ARG A 201 -0.22 -22.59 17.86
C ARG A 201 1.06 -22.12 17.15
N ASN A 202 0.95 -21.40 16.04
CA ASN A 202 2.09 -20.82 15.34
C ASN A 202 2.77 -19.72 16.19
N ASP A 203 1.99 -18.88 16.88
CA ASP A 203 2.53 -17.88 17.82
C ASP A 203 3.34 -18.52 18.93
N ALA A 204 2.86 -19.64 19.50
CA ALA A 204 3.58 -20.40 20.51
C ALA A 204 4.90 -20.99 19.97
N VAL A 205 4.90 -21.47 18.72
CA VAL A 205 6.10 -22.00 18.03
C VAL A 205 7.14 -20.90 17.86
N ILE A 206 6.72 -19.70 17.45
CA ILE A 206 7.60 -18.53 17.33
C ILE A 206 8.15 -18.13 18.70
N GLY A 207 7.30 -18.10 19.73
CA GLY A 207 7.71 -17.80 21.11
C GLY A 207 8.74 -18.78 21.67
N LEU A 208 8.80 -20.00 21.13
CA LEU A 208 9.82 -21.02 21.43
C LEU A 208 11.06 -20.91 20.52
N GLY A 209 11.15 -19.89 19.67
CA GLY A 209 12.27 -19.69 18.74
C GLY A 209 12.29 -20.65 17.55
N GLN A 210 11.15 -21.24 17.21
CA GLN A 210 11.01 -22.15 16.07
C GLN A 210 10.26 -21.48 14.90
N ASP A 211 10.54 -21.91 13.68
CA ASP A 211 9.79 -21.47 12.52
C ASP A 211 8.44 -22.17 12.44
N PRO A 212 7.32 -21.42 12.34
CA PRO A 212 6.03 -22.02 12.09
C PRO A 212 5.93 -22.55 10.65
N ARG A 213 5.04 -23.52 10.43
CA ARG A 213 4.76 -24.06 9.09
C ARG A 213 4.40 -22.95 8.08
N GLN A 214 3.68 -21.95 8.53
CA GLN A 214 3.33 -20.76 7.73
C GLN A 214 4.57 -20.01 7.19
N GLY A 215 5.70 -20.05 7.93
CA GLY A 215 6.95 -19.45 7.46
C GLY A 215 7.50 -20.12 6.20
N TRP A 216 7.34 -21.42 6.07
CA TRP A 216 7.74 -22.14 4.85
C TRP A 216 6.77 -21.92 3.70
N GLU A 217 5.47 -21.88 4.00
CA GLU A 217 4.43 -21.64 3.00
C GLU A 217 4.55 -20.23 2.38
N ILE A 218 4.87 -19.21 3.19
CA ILE A 218 5.10 -17.86 2.64
C ILE A 218 6.37 -17.81 1.78
N GLU A 219 7.41 -18.58 2.10
CA GLU A 219 8.60 -18.66 1.27
C GLU A 219 8.30 -19.29 -0.11
N GLU A 220 7.41 -20.29 -0.18
CA GLU A 220 6.96 -20.85 -1.47
C GLU A 220 6.13 -19.83 -2.27
N ILE A 221 5.24 -19.07 -1.61
CA ILE A 221 4.52 -17.96 -2.26
C ILE A 221 5.51 -16.97 -2.88
N ILE A 222 6.56 -16.60 -2.15
CA ILE A 222 7.58 -15.65 -2.63
C ILE A 222 8.39 -16.21 -3.81
N LYS A 223 8.68 -17.51 -3.82
CA LYS A 223 9.33 -18.15 -4.98
C LYS A 223 8.46 -18.04 -6.24
N ASP A 224 7.16 -18.25 -6.12
CA ASP A 224 6.24 -18.14 -7.24
C ASP A 224 6.12 -16.69 -7.73
N ILE A 225 5.96 -15.76 -6.79
CA ILE A 225 5.86 -14.32 -7.09
C ILE A 225 7.14 -13.81 -7.78
N GLY A 226 8.32 -14.16 -7.26
CA GLY A 226 9.61 -13.70 -7.79
C GLY A 226 9.93 -14.18 -9.22
N ARG A 227 9.14 -15.10 -9.77
CA ARG A 227 9.24 -15.56 -11.18
C ARG A 227 8.27 -14.85 -12.12
N ARG A 228 7.32 -14.09 -11.57
CA ARG A 228 6.28 -13.41 -12.36
C ARG A 228 6.86 -12.20 -13.10
N GLU A 229 6.63 -12.16 -14.40
CA GLU A 229 7.11 -11.08 -15.28
C GLU A 229 6.05 -9.96 -15.44
N ASP A 230 4.81 -10.24 -15.08
CA ASP A 230 3.69 -9.30 -15.11
C ASP A 230 3.68 -8.31 -13.94
N ILE A 231 4.40 -8.62 -12.86
CA ILE A 231 4.58 -7.74 -11.70
C ILE A 231 5.73 -6.77 -11.98
N LYS A 232 5.46 -5.48 -11.89
CA LYS A 232 6.46 -4.41 -12.10
C LYS A 232 6.76 -3.61 -10.85
N ASN A 233 5.79 -3.47 -9.96
CA ASN A 233 5.93 -2.80 -8.67
C ASN A 233 5.30 -3.67 -7.60
N PHE A 234 6.09 -4.12 -6.63
CA PHE A 234 5.66 -5.09 -5.63
C PHE A 234 5.91 -4.60 -4.21
N TYR A 235 4.87 -4.70 -3.39
CA TYR A 235 4.86 -4.32 -1.98
C TYR A 235 4.38 -5.48 -1.12
N ILE A 236 4.79 -5.51 0.16
CA ILE A 236 4.36 -6.53 1.12
C ILE A 236 3.90 -5.85 2.40
N THR A 237 2.79 -6.32 2.98
CA THR A 237 2.31 -5.84 4.27
C THR A 237 1.77 -6.97 5.14
N GLY A 238 1.82 -6.79 6.46
CA GLY A 238 1.26 -7.71 7.43
C GLY A 238 1.27 -7.15 8.84
N HIS A 239 0.41 -7.70 9.70
CA HIS A 239 0.28 -7.29 11.10
C HIS A 239 0.46 -8.49 12.02
N SER A 240 1.07 -8.30 13.21
CA SER A 240 1.27 -9.37 14.21
C SER A 240 2.04 -10.55 13.60
N LEU A 241 1.51 -11.78 13.67
CA LEU A 241 2.08 -12.96 12.99
C LEU A 241 2.29 -12.70 11.48
N GLY A 242 1.36 -12.00 10.80
CA GLY A 242 1.54 -11.57 9.42
C GLY A 242 2.73 -10.62 9.24
N GLY A 243 3.04 -9.80 10.24
CA GLY A 243 4.26 -8.96 10.26
C GLY A 243 5.54 -9.81 10.31
N TYR A 244 5.59 -10.84 11.16
CA TYR A 244 6.68 -11.81 11.15
C TYR A 244 6.82 -12.53 9.79
N LEU A 245 5.71 -12.96 9.21
CA LEU A 245 5.69 -13.61 7.90
C LEU A 245 6.13 -12.66 6.77
N THR A 246 5.81 -11.36 6.89
CA THR A 246 6.32 -10.31 5.99
C THR A 246 7.84 -10.22 6.04
N GLN A 247 8.44 -10.23 7.24
CA GLN A 247 9.90 -10.25 7.40
C GLN A 247 10.51 -11.51 6.76
N ARG A 248 9.88 -12.68 6.98
CA ARG A 248 10.31 -13.94 6.34
C ARG A 248 10.25 -13.85 4.82
N ALA A 249 9.19 -13.26 4.27
CA ALA A 249 9.04 -13.04 2.82
C ALA A 249 10.18 -12.20 2.24
N VAL A 250 10.52 -11.09 2.91
CA VAL A 250 11.62 -10.20 2.48
C VAL A 250 12.97 -10.91 2.56
N VAL A 251 13.25 -11.60 3.67
CA VAL A 251 14.50 -12.38 3.82
C VAL A 251 14.60 -13.45 2.73
N LYS A 252 13.50 -14.16 2.45
CA LYS A 252 13.49 -15.16 1.38
C LYS A 252 13.77 -14.56 0.01
N LEU A 253 13.14 -13.44 -0.30
CA LEU A 253 13.34 -12.73 -1.56
C LEU A 253 14.81 -12.30 -1.74
N HIS A 254 15.41 -11.74 -0.68
CA HIS A 254 16.84 -11.39 -0.67
C HIS A 254 17.73 -12.62 -0.92
N ARG A 255 17.46 -13.74 -0.23
CA ARG A 255 18.24 -14.96 -0.37
C ARG A 255 18.13 -15.56 -1.76
N LEU A 256 16.96 -15.59 -2.37
CA LEU A 256 16.76 -16.02 -3.75
C LEU A 256 17.57 -15.19 -4.74
N ALA A 257 17.69 -13.90 -4.51
CA ALA A 257 18.43 -12.99 -5.39
C ALA A 257 19.96 -13.09 -5.23
N ASN A 258 20.46 -13.37 -4.02
CA ASN A 258 21.88 -13.20 -3.68
C ASN A 258 22.57 -14.50 -3.19
N GLU A 259 21.90 -15.34 -2.41
CA GLU A 259 22.52 -16.49 -1.75
C GLU A 259 22.13 -17.83 -2.40
N GLU A 260 20.86 -17.99 -2.77
CA GLU A 260 20.30 -19.23 -3.31
C GLU A 260 20.29 -19.26 -4.85
N ASN A 261 20.72 -18.18 -5.51
CA ASN A 261 20.63 -18.05 -6.96
C ASN A 261 21.43 -19.14 -7.70
N GLY A 262 22.55 -19.59 -7.15
CA GLY A 262 23.33 -20.69 -7.71
C GLY A 262 22.65 -22.08 -7.71
N ASN A 263 21.51 -22.22 -7.00
CA ASN A 263 20.70 -23.44 -6.99
C ASN A 263 19.69 -23.50 -8.14
N TYR A 264 19.63 -22.47 -8.97
CA TYR A 264 18.69 -22.35 -10.09
C TYR A 264 19.42 -22.23 -11.40
N ILE A 265 18.76 -22.59 -12.49
CA ILE A 265 19.26 -22.28 -13.83
C ILE A 265 19.38 -20.77 -14.02
N ASP A 266 20.37 -20.32 -14.79
CA ASP A 266 20.71 -18.89 -14.92
C ASP A 266 19.51 -17.97 -15.20
N SER A 267 18.59 -18.39 -16.08
CA SER A 267 17.39 -17.62 -16.41
C SER A 267 16.43 -17.42 -15.23
N ILE A 268 16.36 -18.36 -14.28
CA ILE A 268 15.53 -18.25 -13.07
C ILE A 268 16.24 -17.40 -12.02
N ALA A 269 17.55 -17.62 -11.86
CA ALA A 269 18.38 -16.82 -10.96
C ALA A 269 18.32 -15.33 -11.33
N GLU A 270 18.39 -15.02 -12.62
CA GLU A 270 18.28 -13.64 -13.12
C GLU A 270 16.91 -13.02 -12.84
N LYS A 271 15.81 -13.79 -12.94
CA LYS A 271 14.46 -13.32 -12.60
C LYS A 271 14.37 -12.92 -11.12
N TYR A 272 14.88 -13.75 -10.20
CA TYR A 272 14.87 -13.39 -8.77
C TYR A 272 15.69 -12.15 -8.46
N LYS A 273 16.87 -12.05 -9.09
CA LYS A 273 17.75 -10.90 -8.95
C LYS A 273 17.09 -9.61 -9.48
N ASN A 274 16.48 -9.68 -10.67
CA ASN A 274 15.73 -8.57 -11.22
C ASN A 274 14.52 -8.20 -10.36
N PHE A 275 13.77 -9.20 -9.87
CA PHE A 275 12.60 -8.95 -9.02
C PHE A 275 12.99 -8.23 -7.73
N TYR A 276 14.03 -8.67 -7.05
CA TYR A 276 14.50 -8.05 -5.83
C TYR A 276 15.00 -6.62 -6.05
N ASN A 277 15.81 -6.39 -7.06
CA ASN A 277 16.48 -5.10 -7.27
C ASN A 277 15.58 -4.04 -7.94
N ASN A 278 14.65 -4.45 -8.80
CA ASN A 278 13.92 -3.52 -9.67
C ASN A 278 12.39 -3.54 -9.45
N VAL A 279 11.83 -4.64 -8.96
CA VAL A 279 10.37 -4.83 -8.84
C VAL A 279 9.89 -4.68 -7.40
N PHE A 280 10.58 -5.28 -6.43
CA PHE A 280 10.27 -5.13 -5.01
C PHE A 280 10.60 -3.71 -4.53
N LYS A 281 9.64 -3.03 -3.94
CA LYS A 281 9.77 -1.63 -3.54
C LYS A 281 9.86 -1.47 -2.02
N LYS A 282 8.90 -2.05 -1.28
CA LYS A 282 8.79 -1.82 0.16
C LYS A 282 8.05 -2.96 0.85
N ALA A 283 8.38 -3.18 2.11
CA ALA A 283 7.58 -3.98 3.03
C ALA A 283 7.28 -3.19 4.29
N THR A 284 6.02 -3.19 4.72
CA THR A 284 5.58 -2.48 5.92
C THR A 284 4.90 -3.47 6.88
N THR A 285 5.31 -3.46 8.14
CA THR A 285 4.73 -4.30 9.20
C THR A 285 4.10 -3.44 10.29
N PHE A 286 2.97 -3.88 10.81
CA PHE A 286 2.22 -3.18 11.85
C PHE A 286 2.07 -4.03 13.11
#